data_9752a059850c66be7b7584cc2664f04e
#
_entry.id   9752a059850c66be7b7584cc2664f04e
#
_cell.length_a   1.000
_cell.length_b   1.000
_cell.length_c   1.000
_cell.angle_alpha   90.00
_cell.angle_beta   90.00
_cell.angle_gamma   90.00
#
_symmetry.space_group_name_H-M   'P 1'
#
loop_
_entity.id
_entity.type
_entity.pdbx_description
1 polymer ?
#
loop_
_entity_poly.entity_id
_entity_poly.type
_entity_poly.pdbx_seq_one_letter_code
_entity_poly.pdbx_strand_id
1 'polypeptide(L)'
;MAQQAAARTPGATRAGNGEYVFDLAKVNHILGGPDYSTANGACVEGDRMIVGLMRMPAGTGAEPHSHPNEQWIYVLEGTFRAKVGGKEVEAKAGSVVYIPSNVVHSGKATPDADVVFFTVKDASHSLHGIRAK
;
A
#
# COMPACT_ATOMS: atom_id res chain seq x y z
N MET A 1 5.26 -12.36 30.16
CA MET A 1 4.48 -11.95 28.99
C MET A 1 5.32 -12.07 27.73
N ALA A 2 4.71 -12.60 26.70
CA ALA A 2 5.39 -12.64 25.40
C ALA A 2 5.57 -11.21 24.88
N GLN A 3 6.74 -10.92 24.35
CA GLN A 3 7.02 -9.64 23.72
C GLN A 3 6.31 -9.58 22.37
N GLN A 4 5.69 -8.45 22.07
CA GLN A 4 5.04 -8.22 20.79
C GLN A 4 6.07 -8.26 19.67
N ALA A 5 5.73 -8.94 18.57
CA ALA A 5 6.58 -8.95 17.39
C ALA A 5 6.70 -7.54 16.79
N ALA A 6 7.87 -7.21 16.28
CA ALA A 6 8.08 -5.96 15.56
C ALA A 6 7.29 -5.97 14.23
N ALA A 7 6.89 -4.80 13.75
CA ALA A 7 6.29 -4.67 12.43
C ALA A 7 7.31 -5.06 11.35
N ARG A 8 6.82 -5.65 10.27
CA ARG A 8 7.65 -6.01 9.11
C ARG A 8 8.08 -4.78 8.32
N THR A 9 7.21 -3.77 8.28
CA THR A 9 7.46 -2.53 7.55
C THR A 9 8.07 -1.51 8.50
N PRO A 10 9.23 -0.91 8.16
CA PRO A 10 9.83 0.12 9.01
C PRO A 10 8.84 1.28 9.25
N GLY A 11 8.66 1.66 10.50
CA GLY A 11 7.77 2.75 10.91
C GLY A 11 6.30 2.38 11.03
N ALA A 12 5.88 1.20 10.61
CA ALA A 12 4.50 0.74 10.76
C ALA A 12 4.19 0.40 12.22
N THR A 13 2.91 0.46 12.56
CA THR A 13 2.42 0.08 13.89
C THR A 13 1.99 -1.37 13.89
N ARG A 14 2.47 -2.13 14.84
CA ARG A 14 2.12 -3.54 15.01
C ARG A 14 0.94 -3.67 15.98
N ALA A 15 -0.16 -4.27 15.51
CA ALA A 15 -1.30 -4.61 16.36
C ALA A 15 -0.97 -5.81 17.27
N GLY A 16 -1.81 -6.06 18.26
CA GLY A 16 -1.66 -7.21 19.15
C GLY A 16 -1.31 -6.84 20.59
N ASN A 17 -1.38 -5.54 20.93
CA ASN A 17 -1.08 -5.04 22.27
C ASN A 17 -2.37 -4.67 23.03
N GLY A 18 -3.47 -5.34 22.72
CA GLY A 18 -4.77 -5.09 23.37
C GLY A 18 -5.56 -3.94 22.76
N GLU A 19 -5.03 -3.26 21.76
CA GLU A 19 -5.74 -2.23 21.03
C GLU A 19 -6.36 -2.79 19.76
N TYR A 20 -7.59 -2.38 19.48
CA TYR A 20 -8.36 -2.87 18.33
C TYR A 20 -8.79 -1.75 17.37
N VAL A 21 -8.60 -0.50 17.76
CA VAL A 21 -8.95 0.67 16.93
C VAL A 21 -7.71 1.53 16.75
N PHE A 22 -7.41 1.85 15.49
CA PHE A 22 -6.22 2.63 15.13
C PHE A 22 -6.66 3.84 14.33
N ASP A 23 -6.34 5.03 14.83
CA ASP A 23 -6.59 6.28 14.11
C ASP A 23 -5.48 6.49 13.07
N LEU A 24 -5.79 6.22 11.81
CA LEU A 24 -4.80 6.27 10.74
C LEU A 24 -4.28 7.69 10.47
N ALA A 25 -4.98 8.73 10.93
CA ALA A 25 -4.50 10.09 10.83
C ALA A 25 -3.38 10.39 11.85
N LYS A 26 -3.21 9.55 12.87
CA LYS A 26 -2.31 9.81 14.00
C LYS A 26 -1.31 8.69 14.29
N VAL A 27 -1.57 7.48 13.84
CA VAL A 27 -0.83 6.29 14.28
C VAL A 27 0.64 6.31 13.81
N ASN A 28 0.89 6.73 12.60
CA ASN A 28 2.21 6.92 12.00
C ASN A 28 2.06 7.61 10.65
N HIS A 29 3.21 7.93 10.03
CA HIS A 29 3.24 8.43 8.65
C HIS A 29 4.51 7.90 8.01
N ILE A 30 4.37 7.02 7.02
CA ILE A 30 5.49 6.35 6.38
C ILE A 30 5.41 6.44 4.85
N LEU A 31 6.52 6.13 4.20
CA LEU A 31 6.56 5.95 2.76
C LEU A 31 6.13 4.52 2.41
N GLY A 32 5.32 4.38 1.36
CA GLY A 32 4.81 3.09 0.95
C GLY A 32 5.79 2.27 0.12
N GLY A 33 6.74 2.97 -0.54
CA GLY A 33 7.80 2.33 -1.34
C GLY A 33 8.89 3.34 -1.62
N PRO A 34 9.83 3.57 -0.66
CA PRO A 34 10.74 4.71 -0.70
C PRO A 34 11.64 4.78 -1.93
N ASP A 35 11.94 3.65 -2.57
CA ASP A 35 12.84 3.64 -3.72
C ASP A 35 12.12 3.88 -5.06
N TYR A 36 10.80 3.73 -5.10
CA TYR A 36 10.10 3.66 -6.38
C TYR A 36 8.72 4.32 -6.36
N SER A 37 8.22 4.76 -5.22
CA SER A 37 6.83 5.24 -5.10
C SER A 37 6.75 6.54 -4.30
N THR A 38 5.81 7.39 -4.71
CA THR A 38 5.43 8.59 -3.96
C THR A 38 4.36 8.31 -2.90
N ALA A 39 3.85 7.08 -2.84
CA ALA A 39 2.82 6.73 -1.87
C ALA A 39 3.30 6.97 -0.44
N ASN A 40 2.47 7.64 0.35
CA ASN A 40 2.78 7.93 1.75
C ASN A 40 1.50 7.90 2.56
N GLY A 41 1.62 7.55 3.83
CA GLY A 41 0.46 7.47 4.72
C GLY A 41 0.70 6.59 5.92
N ALA A 42 -0.36 5.99 6.44
CA ALA A 42 -0.33 5.18 7.64
C ALA A 42 -0.37 3.68 7.32
N CYS A 43 0.30 2.89 8.14
CA CYS A 43 0.36 1.43 7.98
C CYS A 43 0.24 0.74 9.33
N VAL A 44 -0.67 -0.22 9.43
CA VAL A 44 -0.85 -1.05 10.62
C VAL A 44 -0.77 -2.51 10.20
N GLU A 45 -0.08 -3.32 11.00
CA GLU A 45 0.14 -4.73 10.72
C GLU A 45 -0.43 -5.61 11.82
N GLY A 46 -1.19 -6.62 11.43
CA GLY A 46 -1.58 -7.72 12.29
C GLY A 46 -0.68 -8.92 12.08
N ASP A 47 -1.11 -10.09 12.55
CA ASP A 47 -0.34 -11.32 12.37
C ASP A 47 -0.29 -11.78 10.92
N ARG A 48 -1.39 -11.65 10.19
CA ARG A 48 -1.54 -12.19 8.84
C ARG A 48 -1.86 -11.16 7.78
N MET A 49 -2.18 -9.93 8.17
CA MET A 49 -2.62 -8.88 7.26
C MET A 49 -1.92 -7.58 7.57
N ILE A 50 -1.66 -6.82 6.52
CA ILE A 50 -1.13 -5.47 6.57
C ILE A 50 -2.16 -4.56 5.93
N VAL A 51 -2.50 -3.47 6.58
CA VAL A 51 -3.41 -2.46 6.02
C VAL A 51 -2.73 -1.10 6.00
N GLY A 52 -3.05 -0.31 4.99
CA GLY A 52 -2.49 1.02 4.85
C GLY A 52 -3.45 1.99 4.19
N LEU A 53 -3.40 3.24 4.62
CA LEU A 53 -4.11 4.33 3.97
C LEU A 53 -3.06 5.25 3.36
N MET A 54 -3.03 5.30 2.03
CA MET A 54 -1.97 5.94 1.28
C MET A 54 -2.48 7.02 0.35
N ARG A 55 -1.64 7.99 0.08
CA ARG A 55 -1.87 9.06 -0.89
C ARG A 55 -0.70 9.11 -1.87
N MET A 56 -1.02 9.25 -3.15
CA MET A 56 -0.05 9.61 -4.19
C MET A 56 -0.41 10.98 -4.72
N PRO A 57 0.49 11.96 -4.67
CA PRO A 57 0.22 13.27 -5.26
C PRO A 57 -0.11 13.20 -6.75
N ALA A 58 -0.95 14.14 -7.21
CA ALA A 58 -1.38 14.22 -8.61
C ALA A 58 -0.22 14.06 -9.58
N GLY A 59 -0.40 13.22 -10.59
CA GLY A 59 0.61 12.98 -11.64
C GLY A 59 1.80 12.13 -11.23
N THR A 60 1.85 11.69 -9.98
CA THR A 60 2.95 10.85 -9.47
C THR A 60 2.47 9.44 -9.13
N GLY A 61 3.38 8.56 -8.81
CA GLY A 61 3.02 7.20 -8.43
C GLY A 61 4.22 6.29 -8.23
N ALA A 62 4.01 5.03 -8.53
CA ALA A 62 4.99 3.98 -8.32
C ALA A 62 5.56 3.47 -9.63
N GLU A 63 6.88 3.40 -9.70
CA GLU A 63 7.60 2.73 -10.80
C GLU A 63 7.36 1.22 -10.74
N PRO A 64 7.67 0.48 -11.83
CA PRO A 64 7.51 -0.97 -11.83
C PRO A 64 8.22 -1.66 -10.67
N HIS A 65 7.48 -2.49 -9.95
CA HIS A 65 7.96 -3.22 -8.78
C HIS A 65 7.11 -4.48 -8.59
N SER A 66 7.52 -5.34 -7.69
CA SER A 66 6.79 -6.55 -7.31
C SER A 66 7.01 -6.85 -5.83
N HIS A 67 6.22 -7.75 -5.29
CA HIS A 67 6.36 -8.24 -3.93
C HIS A 67 5.73 -9.63 -3.79
N PRO A 68 6.23 -10.44 -2.85
CA PRO A 68 5.70 -11.79 -2.65
C PRO A 68 4.27 -11.84 -2.15
N ASN A 69 3.85 -10.84 -1.36
CA ASN A 69 2.50 -10.80 -0.84
C ASN A 69 1.47 -10.38 -1.89
N GLU A 70 0.28 -10.89 -1.75
CA GLU A 70 -0.90 -10.50 -2.51
C GLU A 70 -1.39 -9.13 -2.04
N GLN A 71 -1.95 -8.32 -2.94
CA GLN A 71 -2.40 -6.97 -2.60
C GLN A 71 -3.75 -6.65 -3.21
N TRP A 72 -4.59 -5.95 -2.43
CA TRP A 72 -5.78 -5.26 -2.89
C TRP A 72 -5.64 -3.77 -2.64
N ILE A 73 -6.10 -2.96 -3.58
CA ILE A 73 -6.13 -1.51 -3.47
C ILE A 73 -7.57 -1.04 -3.68
N TYR A 74 -8.15 -0.40 -2.67
CA TYR A 74 -9.47 0.23 -2.78
C TYR A 74 -9.29 1.73 -2.95
N VAL A 75 -9.71 2.26 -4.09
CA VAL A 75 -9.58 3.70 -4.39
C VAL A 75 -10.68 4.47 -3.68
N LEU A 76 -10.30 5.39 -2.80
CA LEU A 76 -11.22 6.25 -2.04
C LEU A 76 -11.48 7.57 -2.75
N GLU A 77 -10.43 8.17 -3.32
CA GLU A 77 -10.49 9.47 -4.00
C GLU A 77 -9.57 9.44 -5.21
N GLY A 78 -9.95 10.18 -6.26
CA GLY A 78 -9.14 10.30 -7.46
C GLY A 78 -9.24 9.09 -8.38
N THR A 79 -8.29 9.00 -9.30
CA THR A 79 -8.21 7.93 -10.29
C THR A 79 -6.80 7.37 -10.32
N PHE A 80 -6.71 6.06 -10.23
CA PHE A 80 -5.45 5.32 -10.26
C PHE A 80 -5.32 4.63 -11.61
N ARG A 81 -4.32 5.01 -12.40
CA ARG A 81 -3.96 4.37 -13.66
C ARG A 81 -2.79 3.45 -13.41
N ALA A 82 -2.99 2.17 -13.63
CA ALA A 82 -2.02 1.15 -13.26
C ALA A 82 -1.73 0.22 -14.44
N LYS A 83 -0.61 -0.48 -14.32
CA LYS A 83 -0.26 -1.58 -15.21
C LYS A 83 0.04 -2.78 -14.32
N VAL A 84 -0.72 -3.86 -14.48
CA VAL A 84 -0.59 -5.06 -13.67
C VAL A 84 -0.34 -6.24 -14.61
N GLY A 85 0.83 -6.88 -14.50
CA GLY A 85 1.20 -8.00 -15.36
C GLY A 85 1.15 -7.64 -16.83
N GLY A 86 1.53 -6.43 -17.20
CA GLY A 86 1.50 -5.95 -18.58
C GLY A 86 0.15 -5.42 -19.06
N LYS A 87 -0.91 -5.53 -18.25
CA LYS A 87 -2.23 -5.04 -18.62
C LYS A 87 -2.50 -3.67 -18.00
N GLU A 88 -2.88 -2.71 -18.81
CA GLU A 88 -3.27 -1.38 -18.34
C GLU A 88 -4.69 -1.41 -17.78
N VAL A 89 -4.86 -0.80 -16.61
CA VAL A 89 -6.15 -0.69 -15.93
C VAL A 89 -6.34 0.72 -15.38
N GLU A 90 -7.58 1.13 -15.22
CA GLU A 90 -7.94 2.39 -14.61
C GLU A 90 -8.97 2.13 -13.52
N ALA A 91 -8.67 2.59 -12.31
CA ALA A 91 -9.56 2.43 -11.16
C ALA A 91 -9.95 3.79 -10.60
N LYS A 92 -11.24 4.05 -10.62
CA LYS A 92 -11.83 5.27 -10.04
C LYS A 92 -12.30 4.99 -8.61
N ALA A 93 -12.60 6.05 -7.88
CA ALA A 93 -13.14 5.94 -6.53
C ALA A 93 -14.29 4.92 -6.48
N GLY A 94 -14.24 4.01 -5.52
CA GLY A 94 -15.19 2.93 -5.37
C GLY A 94 -14.77 1.59 -6.00
N SER A 95 -13.63 1.56 -6.70
CA SER A 95 -13.12 0.34 -7.34
C SER A 95 -11.99 -0.28 -6.55
N VAL A 96 -11.80 -1.60 -6.71
CA VAL A 96 -10.62 -2.29 -6.16
C VAL A 96 -9.73 -2.76 -7.31
N VAL A 97 -8.43 -2.73 -7.07
CA VAL A 97 -7.41 -3.30 -7.96
C VAL A 97 -6.82 -4.52 -7.25
N TYR A 98 -6.73 -5.62 -7.97
CA TYR A 98 -6.10 -6.84 -7.48
C TYR A 98 -4.70 -6.98 -8.06
N ILE A 99 -3.72 -7.19 -7.18
CA ILE A 99 -2.33 -7.40 -7.58
C ILE A 99 -1.89 -8.77 -7.06
N PRO A 100 -1.73 -9.75 -7.96
CA PRO A 100 -1.28 -11.08 -7.54
C PRO A 100 0.15 -11.07 -7.00
N SER A 101 0.45 -12.08 -6.20
CA SER A 101 1.81 -12.32 -5.68
C SER A 101 2.83 -12.34 -6.82
N ASN A 102 3.94 -11.63 -6.63
CA ASN A 102 5.11 -11.58 -7.53
C ASN A 102 4.87 -10.98 -8.93
N VAL A 103 3.70 -10.43 -9.19
CA VAL A 103 3.40 -9.82 -10.49
C VAL A 103 3.93 -8.38 -10.51
N VAL A 104 4.73 -8.06 -11.53
CA VAL A 104 5.26 -6.70 -11.71
C VAL A 104 4.11 -5.75 -12.01
N HIS A 105 4.07 -4.65 -11.30
CA HIS A 105 3.04 -3.63 -11.46
C HIS A 105 3.58 -2.23 -11.21
N SER A 106 2.85 -1.24 -11.70
CA SER A 106 3.14 0.18 -11.53
C SER A 106 1.83 0.94 -11.55
N GLY A 107 1.86 2.20 -11.16
CA GLY A 107 0.64 3.01 -11.22
C GLY A 107 0.87 4.46 -10.84
N LYS A 108 -0.03 5.32 -11.28
CA LYS A 108 0.04 6.77 -11.03
C LYS A 108 -1.35 7.34 -10.78
N ALA A 109 -1.38 8.38 -9.96
CA ALA A 109 -2.52 9.29 -9.91
C ALA A 109 -2.59 10.07 -11.23
N THR A 110 -3.78 10.38 -11.70
CA THR A 110 -3.94 11.27 -12.86
C THR A 110 -3.42 12.68 -12.54
N PRO A 111 -3.02 13.46 -13.56
CA PRO A 111 -2.43 14.78 -13.32
C PRO A 111 -3.38 15.80 -12.65
N ASP A 112 -4.68 15.56 -12.67
CA ASP A 112 -5.67 16.49 -12.17
C ASP A 112 -5.98 16.36 -10.67
N ALA A 113 -5.62 15.22 -10.03
CA ALA A 113 -5.94 15.02 -8.63
C ALA A 113 -5.05 13.96 -7.98
N ASP A 114 -4.83 14.09 -6.67
CA ASP A 114 -4.22 13.03 -5.86
C ASP A 114 -5.10 11.80 -5.88
N VAL A 115 -4.50 10.62 -5.75
CA VAL A 115 -5.24 9.40 -5.45
C VAL A 115 -5.05 9.05 -3.98
N VAL A 116 -6.15 8.70 -3.32
CA VAL A 116 -6.15 8.19 -1.96
C VAL A 116 -6.72 6.78 -2.01
N PHE A 117 -5.99 5.84 -1.46
CA PHE A 117 -6.40 4.44 -1.48
C PHE A 117 -6.13 3.73 -0.17
N PHE A 118 -6.98 2.76 0.14
CA PHE A 118 -6.76 1.82 1.23
C PHE A 118 -6.21 0.53 0.64
N THR A 119 -5.07 0.09 1.14
CA THR A 119 -4.43 -1.13 0.65
C THR A 119 -4.44 -2.21 1.71
N VAL A 120 -4.58 -3.46 1.25
CA VAL A 120 -4.52 -4.65 2.08
C VAL A 120 -3.53 -5.60 1.44
N LYS A 121 -2.56 -6.08 2.22
CA LYS A 121 -1.60 -7.11 1.80
C LYS A 121 -1.58 -8.22 2.82
N ASP A 122 -1.27 -9.45 2.39
CA ASP A 122 -0.94 -10.47 3.37
C ASP A 122 0.45 -10.19 3.97
N ALA A 123 0.70 -10.74 5.14
CA ALA A 123 1.90 -10.43 5.92
C ALA A 123 3.08 -11.36 5.62
N SER A 124 3.11 -11.99 4.45
CA SER A 124 4.26 -12.80 4.02
C SER A 124 5.49 -11.94 3.68
N HIS A 125 5.28 -10.64 3.48
CA HIS A 125 6.33 -9.66 3.22
C HIS A 125 5.88 -8.32 3.82
N SER A 126 6.75 -7.31 3.79
CA SER A 126 6.39 -5.97 4.29
C SER A 126 5.47 -5.22 3.32
N LEU A 127 5.09 -4.01 3.67
CA LEU A 127 4.37 -3.10 2.77
C LEU A 127 5.22 -2.74 1.54
N HIS A 128 6.55 -2.64 1.71
CA HIS A 128 7.47 -2.25 0.66
C HIS A 128 7.67 -3.38 -0.36
N GLY A 129 7.72 -3.01 -1.63
CA GLY A 129 8.03 -3.94 -2.71
C GLY A 129 9.50 -3.91 -3.11
N ILE A 130 9.78 -4.60 -4.20
CA ILE A 130 11.11 -4.73 -4.78
C ILE A 130 11.06 -4.11 -6.17
N ARG A 131 11.85 -3.07 -6.39
CA ARG A 131 11.88 -2.38 -7.67
C ARG A 131 12.28 -3.33 -8.80
N ALA A 132 11.54 -3.31 -9.89
CA ALA A 132 11.86 -4.11 -11.08
C ALA A 132 13.10 -3.54 -11.79
N LYS A 133 13.90 -4.43 -12.31
CA LYS A 133 15.10 -4.07 -13.07
C LYS A 133 14.76 -3.72 -14.52
#